data_73f1eec4178b5c60913a09e42c408bb7
#
_entry.id   73f1eec4178b5c60913a09e42c408bb7
#
_cell.length_a   1.000
_cell.length_b   1.000
_cell.length_c   1.000
_cell.angle_alpha   90.00
_cell.angle_beta   90.00
_cell.angle_gamma   90.00
#
_symmetry.space_group_name_H-M   'P 1'
#
loop_
_entity.id
_entity.type
_entity.pdbx_description
1 polymer ?
#
loop_
_entity_poly.entity_id
_entity_poly.type
_entity_poly.pdbx_seq_one_letter_code
_entity_poly.pdbx_strand_id
1 'polypeptide(L)'
;MYKRQTKNGIKTKNNDFNFDKIIFATGYDALTGPLLSLNLVGKKKTKLQNFWNKSPKTYLGLMIPNFPNLFIIQGPGSPSVLTNVPVQIEQHVEWITNCLNFLNKNNKKTIEPTINSAKKWSDEIKRLADASLFMKAKISWYKGDNIPGKPKVFIPYPGGLPRYRNICNKVEKNQYKEFLIK
;
A
#
# COMPACT_ATOMS: atom_id res chain seq x y z
N MET A 1 -29.99 -10.83 -1.35
CA MET A 1 -28.62 -11.34 -1.55
C MET A 1 -28.56 -12.03 -2.91
N TYR A 2 -27.63 -11.61 -3.79
CA TYR A 2 -27.41 -12.17 -5.11
C TYR A 2 -27.15 -13.68 -5.04
N LYS A 3 -27.76 -14.46 -5.91
CA LYS A 3 -27.60 -15.91 -5.97
C LYS A 3 -26.98 -16.37 -7.29
N ARG A 4 -27.49 -15.91 -8.41
CA ARG A 4 -26.96 -16.19 -9.76
C ARG A 4 -27.50 -15.22 -10.81
N GLN A 5 -26.80 -15.11 -11.92
CA GLN A 5 -27.34 -14.50 -13.14
C GLN A 5 -28.31 -15.48 -13.82
N THR A 6 -29.27 -14.93 -14.50
CA THR A 6 -30.19 -15.63 -15.42
C THR A 6 -30.03 -15.03 -16.82
N LYS A 7 -30.68 -15.63 -17.83
CA LYS A 7 -30.64 -15.09 -19.21
C LYS A 7 -31.15 -13.65 -19.28
N ASN A 8 -32.14 -13.29 -18.46
CA ASN A 8 -32.84 -12.01 -18.51
C ASN A 8 -32.62 -11.12 -17.28
N GLY A 9 -31.72 -11.51 -16.35
CA GLY A 9 -31.54 -10.71 -15.14
C GLY A 9 -30.80 -11.39 -13.99
N ILE A 10 -31.29 -11.21 -12.78
CA ILE A 10 -30.65 -11.70 -11.55
C ILE A 10 -31.67 -12.44 -10.69
N LYS A 11 -31.29 -13.62 -10.21
CA LYS A 11 -32.03 -14.38 -9.21
C LYS A 11 -31.45 -14.16 -7.81
N THR A 12 -32.31 -13.77 -6.87
CA THR A 12 -31.99 -13.71 -5.44
C THR A 12 -32.63 -14.91 -4.70
N LYS A 13 -32.51 -14.94 -3.37
CA LYS A 13 -33.16 -15.97 -2.58
C LYS A 13 -34.72 -15.93 -2.71
N ASN A 14 -35.26 -14.72 -2.78
CA ASN A 14 -36.69 -14.49 -2.64
C ASN A 14 -37.35 -14.03 -3.95
N ASN A 15 -36.60 -13.40 -4.86
CA ASN A 15 -37.13 -12.75 -6.07
C ASN A 15 -36.27 -13.01 -7.27
N ASP A 16 -36.89 -12.99 -8.45
CA ASP A 16 -36.24 -12.91 -9.75
C ASP A 16 -36.47 -11.49 -10.33
N PHE A 17 -35.40 -10.87 -10.79
CA PHE A 17 -35.41 -9.53 -11.37
C PHE A 17 -35.00 -9.58 -12.81
N ASN A 18 -35.76 -8.97 -13.71
CA ASN A 18 -35.41 -8.80 -15.11
C ASN A 18 -34.84 -7.43 -15.35
N PHE A 19 -33.77 -7.35 -16.14
CA PHE A 19 -33.07 -6.12 -16.47
C PHE A 19 -32.65 -6.13 -17.94
N ASP A 20 -32.76 -5.01 -18.60
CA ASP A 20 -32.21 -4.81 -19.97
C ASP A 20 -30.69 -4.74 -19.94
N LYS A 21 -30.13 -4.17 -18.86
CA LYS A 21 -28.69 -4.02 -18.67
C LYS A 21 -28.30 -4.23 -17.21
N ILE A 22 -27.17 -4.87 -17.00
CA ILE A 22 -26.58 -5.08 -15.66
C ILE A 22 -25.19 -4.47 -15.67
N ILE A 23 -24.91 -3.54 -14.75
CA ILE A 23 -23.61 -2.92 -14.55
C ILE A 23 -22.95 -3.58 -13.33
N PHE A 24 -21.79 -4.23 -13.55
CA PHE A 24 -21.00 -4.83 -12.47
C PHE A 24 -20.02 -3.80 -11.91
N ALA A 25 -20.34 -3.22 -10.77
CA ALA A 25 -19.49 -2.33 -10.00
C ALA A 25 -18.97 -3.06 -8.76
N THR A 26 -18.31 -4.20 -8.94
CA THR A 26 -17.93 -5.15 -7.87
C THR A 26 -16.67 -4.74 -7.11
N GLY A 27 -16.02 -3.63 -7.49
CA GLY A 27 -14.77 -3.16 -6.91
C GLY A 27 -13.55 -3.98 -7.37
N TYR A 28 -12.41 -3.67 -6.78
CA TYR A 28 -11.14 -4.32 -7.08
C TYR A 28 -10.24 -4.35 -5.84
N ASP A 29 -9.16 -5.14 -5.87
CA ASP A 29 -8.16 -5.16 -4.81
C ASP A 29 -7.26 -3.93 -4.90
N ALA A 30 -7.68 -2.84 -4.27
CA ALA A 30 -6.94 -1.59 -4.22
C ALA A 30 -5.63 -1.73 -3.43
N LEU A 31 -4.67 -0.83 -3.68
CA LEU A 31 -3.39 -0.63 -3.00
C LEU A 31 -2.39 -1.79 -3.13
N THR A 32 -2.79 -3.04 -2.94
CA THR A 32 -1.88 -4.20 -2.97
C THR A 32 -2.08 -5.10 -4.18
N GLY A 33 -3.28 -5.20 -4.72
CA GLY A 33 -3.61 -6.09 -5.82
C GLY A 33 -2.73 -5.91 -7.07
N PRO A 34 -2.56 -4.68 -7.59
CA PRO A 34 -1.70 -4.43 -8.74
C PRO A 34 -0.26 -4.91 -8.54
N LEU A 35 0.35 -4.61 -7.37
CA LEU A 35 1.73 -5.03 -7.07
C LEU A 35 1.85 -6.56 -6.93
N LEU A 36 0.86 -7.21 -6.32
CA LEU A 36 0.85 -8.66 -6.16
C LEU A 36 0.68 -9.39 -7.49
N SER A 37 0.00 -8.78 -8.47
CA SER A 37 -0.18 -9.37 -9.81
C SER A 37 1.09 -9.34 -10.68
N LEU A 38 2.08 -8.49 -10.37
CA LEU A 38 3.32 -8.33 -11.13
C LEU A 38 4.33 -9.48 -10.93
N ASN A 39 4.05 -10.45 -10.06
CA ASN A 39 4.97 -11.56 -9.75
C ASN A 39 6.40 -11.12 -9.41
N LEU A 40 6.54 -10.04 -8.66
CA LEU A 40 7.83 -9.48 -8.28
C LEU A 40 8.65 -10.46 -7.44
N VAL A 41 9.91 -10.61 -7.81
CA VAL A 41 10.89 -11.45 -7.12
C VAL A 41 12.08 -10.60 -6.69
N GLY A 42 12.31 -10.50 -5.39
CA GLY A 42 13.41 -9.76 -4.79
C GLY A 42 14.61 -10.63 -4.47
N LYS A 43 15.46 -10.14 -3.55
CA LYS A 43 16.67 -10.83 -3.09
C LYS A 43 16.33 -12.23 -2.54
N LYS A 44 17.29 -13.14 -2.68
CA LYS A 44 17.15 -14.55 -2.23
C LYS A 44 15.87 -15.23 -2.77
N LYS A 45 15.45 -14.88 -3.98
CA LYS A 45 14.24 -15.39 -4.62
C LYS A 45 12.94 -15.13 -3.82
N THR A 46 12.92 -14.07 -3.01
CA THR A 46 11.75 -13.69 -2.23
C THR A 46 10.63 -13.24 -3.14
N LYS A 47 9.53 -13.97 -3.22
CA LYS A 47 8.32 -13.55 -3.95
C LYS A 47 7.53 -12.54 -3.12
N LEU A 48 7.05 -11.46 -3.72
CA LEU A 48 6.30 -10.42 -3.02
C LEU A 48 5.01 -10.98 -2.39
N GLN A 49 4.32 -11.87 -3.08
CA GLN A 49 3.11 -12.53 -2.59
C GLN A 49 3.35 -13.25 -1.26
N ASN A 50 4.49 -13.95 -1.13
CA ASN A 50 4.85 -14.66 0.10
C ASN A 50 5.30 -13.68 1.19
N PHE A 51 6.03 -12.62 0.82
CA PHE A 51 6.52 -11.62 1.76
C PHE A 51 5.39 -10.78 2.38
N TRP A 52 4.32 -10.55 1.62
CA TRP A 52 3.14 -9.80 2.03
C TRP A 52 1.93 -10.69 2.44
N ASN A 53 2.12 -11.98 2.64
CA ASN A 53 1.02 -12.92 2.92
C ASN A 53 0.16 -12.55 4.14
N LYS A 54 0.73 -11.89 5.14
CA LYS A 54 0.01 -11.42 6.35
C LYS A 54 -0.36 -9.94 6.30
N SER A 55 0.49 -9.13 5.70
CA SER A 55 0.27 -7.68 5.53
C SER A 55 1.31 -7.09 4.59
N PRO A 56 1.01 -5.97 3.90
CA PRO A 56 2.02 -5.25 3.15
C PRO A 56 3.09 -4.71 4.11
N LYS A 57 4.36 -4.97 3.80
CA LYS A 57 5.53 -4.52 4.55
C LYS A 57 6.30 -3.54 3.68
N THR A 58 6.14 -2.27 3.96
CA THR A 58 6.84 -1.18 3.30
C THR A 58 7.49 -0.28 4.34
N TYR A 59 8.40 0.56 3.91
CA TYR A 59 8.83 1.71 4.69
C TYR A 59 8.41 2.98 3.96
N LEU A 60 7.71 3.87 4.66
CA LEU A 60 7.08 5.09 4.15
C LEU A 60 6.05 4.87 3.02
N GLY A 61 5.70 3.63 2.68
CA GLY A 61 4.92 3.34 1.47
C GLY A 61 5.69 3.56 0.18
N LEU A 62 7.00 3.80 0.26
CA LEU A 62 7.88 4.13 -0.86
C LEU A 62 8.77 2.97 -1.31
N MET A 63 9.18 2.09 -0.38
CA MET A 63 10.07 0.98 -0.70
C MET A 63 9.76 -0.27 0.14
N ILE A 64 10.20 -1.42 -0.34
CA ILE A 64 9.96 -2.75 0.26
C ILE A 64 11.30 -3.39 0.64
N PRO A 65 11.45 -3.93 1.88
CA PRO A 65 12.62 -4.74 2.24
C PRO A 65 12.81 -5.95 1.32
N ASN A 66 14.04 -6.31 1.01
CA ASN A 66 14.43 -7.37 0.07
C ASN A 66 14.15 -7.08 -1.42
N PHE A 67 13.67 -5.90 -1.75
CA PHE A 67 13.46 -5.46 -3.13
C PHE A 67 14.27 -4.18 -3.39
N PRO A 68 15.61 -4.28 -3.57
CA PRO A 68 16.44 -3.11 -3.76
C PRO A 68 16.05 -2.34 -5.03
N ASN A 69 16.14 -1.03 -4.95
CA ASN A 69 15.81 -0.09 -6.04
C ASN A 69 14.36 -0.17 -6.56
N LEU A 70 13.47 -0.85 -5.84
CA LEU A 70 12.04 -0.84 -6.13
C LEU A 70 11.39 0.32 -5.37
N PHE A 71 11.10 1.41 -6.08
CA PHE A 71 10.34 2.53 -5.56
C PHE A 71 8.87 2.40 -5.95
N ILE A 72 7.99 2.82 -5.06
CA ILE A 72 6.53 2.78 -5.23
C ILE A 72 5.97 4.17 -5.00
N ILE A 73 5.22 4.69 -5.96
CA ILE A 73 4.43 5.91 -5.77
C ILE A 73 3.05 5.51 -5.29
N GLN A 74 2.54 6.16 -4.23
CA GLN A 74 1.24 5.85 -3.61
C GLN A 74 1.13 4.41 -3.07
N GLY A 75 2.25 3.84 -2.63
CA GLY A 75 2.30 2.46 -2.14
C GLY A 75 1.57 2.27 -0.79
N PRO A 76 1.31 1.01 -0.41
CA PRO A 76 0.78 0.67 0.91
C PRO A 76 1.65 1.27 2.02
N GLY A 77 1.03 1.92 3.00
CA GLY A 77 1.74 2.61 4.07
C GLY A 77 2.06 4.08 3.79
N SER A 78 1.71 4.62 2.62
CA SER A 78 1.65 6.07 2.37
C SER A 78 0.27 6.63 2.73
N PRO A 79 0.08 7.96 2.86
CA PRO A 79 -1.24 8.55 3.08
C PRO A 79 -2.29 8.20 2.02
N SER A 80 -1.86 8.00 0.77
CA SER A 80 -2.72 7.58 -0.34
C SER A 80 -3.99 8.45 -0.44
N VAL A 81 -5.16 7.85 -0.56
CA VAL A 81 -6.45 8.55 -0.70
C VAL A 81 -6.93 9.30 0.54
N LEU A 82 -6.21 9.22 1.66
CA LEU A 82 -6.49 10.03 2.85
C LEU A 82 -5.98 11.47 2.73
N THR A 83 -5.45 11.85 1.56
CA THR A 83 -4.96 13.19 1.26
C THR A 83 -5.19 13.55 -0.21
N ASN A 84 -4.78 14.75 -0.62
CA ASN A 84 -4.75 15.13 -2.03
C ASN A 84 -3.70 14.28 -2.75
N VAL A 85 -4.14 13.36 -3.60
CA VAL A 85 -3.31 12.37 -4.29
C VAL A 85 -2.24 13.01 -5.19
N PRO A 86 -2.54 13.99 -6.08
CA PRO A 86 -1.51 14.68 -6.87
C PRO A 86 -0.40 15.31 -6.03
N VAL A 87 -0.74 16.03 -4.97
CA VAL A 87 0.24 16.67 -4.08
C VAL A 87 1.16 15.66 -3.39
N GLN A 88 0.63 14.48 -3.07
CA GLN A 88 1.44 13.41 -2.50
C GLN A 88 2.32 12.74 -3.56
N ILE A 89 1.85 12.58 -4.79
CA ILE A 89 2.65 12.05 -5.89
C ILE A 89 3.85 12.95 -6.14
N GLU A 90 3.66 14.26 -6.19
CA GLU A 90 4.75 15.24 -6.32
C GLU A 90 5.79 15.07 -5.21
N GLN A 91 5.34 15.00 -3.95
CA GLN A 91 6.23 14.77 -2.80
C GLN A 91 6.98 13.45 -2.89
N HIS A 92 6.34 12.37 -3.37
CA HIS A 92 7.02 11.08 -3.57
C HIS A 92 8.08 11.15 -4.67
N VAL A 93 7.77 11.81 -5.79
CA VAL A 93 8.71 12.00 -6.90
C VAL A 93 9.90 12.82 -6.45
N GLU A 94 9.68 13.91 -5.73
CA GLU A 94 10.73 14.75 -5.17
C GLU A 94 11.65 13.93 -4.24
N TRP A 95 11.08 13.19 -3.29
CA TRP A 95 11.85 12.36 -2.36
C TRP A 95 12.65 11.26 -3.08
N ILE A 96 12.06 10.60 -4.07
CA ILE A 96 12.75 9.57 -4.87
C ILE A 96 13.89 10.20 -5.66
N THR A 97 13.66 11.35 -6.26
CA THR A 97 14.70 12.09 -7.01
C THR A 97 15.87 12.46 -6.11
N ASN A 98 15.59 12.99 -4.90
CA ASN A 98 16.62 13.32 -3.92
C ASN A 98 17.39 12.07 -3.45
N CYS A 99 16.69 10.95 -3.27
CA CYS A 99 17.30 9.67 -2.93
C CYS A 99 18.25 9.18 -4.03
N LEU A 100 17.85 9.24 -5.29
CA LEU A 100 18.69 8.86 -6.43
C LEU A 100 19.91 9.76 -6.57
N ASN A 101 19.74 11.07 -6.38
CA ASN A 101 20.85 12.03 -6.37
C ASN A 101 21.83 11.74 -5.22
N PHE A 102 21.31 11.39 -4.03
CA PHE A 102 22.16 10.99 -2.92
C PHE A 102 22.97 9.73 -3.24
N LEU A 103 22.35 8.71 -3.83
CA LEU A 103 23.06 7.49 -4.25
C LEU A 103 24.17 7.80 -5.25
N ASN A 104 23.87 8.56 -6.29
CA ASN A 104 24.85 8.95 -7.31
C ASN A 104 26.03 9.74 -6.70
N LYS A 105 25.75 10.75 -5.88
CA LYS A 105 26.78 11.59 -5.23
C LYS A 105 27.72 10.78 -4.32
N ASN A 106 27.21 9.69 -3.73
CA ASN A 106 27.98 8.84 -2.82
C ASN A 106 28.50 7.56 -3.49
N ASN A 107 28.44 7.44 -4.82
CA ASN A 107 28.84 6.23 -5.57
C ASN A 107 28.14 4.96 -5.06
N LYS A 108 26.88 5.05 -4.70
CA LYS A 108 26.05 3.93 -4.24
C LYS A 108 25.15 3.44 -5.36
N LYS A 109 24.98 2.12 -5.45
CA LYS A 109 24.23 1.48 -6.55
C LYS A 109 22.87 0.93 -6.11
N THR A 110 22.72 0.62 -4.84
CA THR A 110 21.49 -0.01 -4.35
C THR A 110 21.03 0.56 -3.02
N ILE A 111 19.73 0.66 -2.87
CA ILE A 111 19.07 1.05 -1.61
C ILE A 111 17.84 0.17 -1.39
N GLU A 112 17.63 -0.25 -0.16
CA GLU A 112 16.39 -0.91 0.30
C GLU A 112 16.16 -0.62 1.78
N PRO A 113 14.93 -0.52 2.27
CA PRO A 113 14.69 -0.33 3.71
C PRO A 113 15.08 -1.58 4.50
N THR A 114 15.47 -1.38 5.76
CA THR A 114 15.68 -2.51 6.66
C THR A 114 14.33 -3.16 7.03
N ILE A 115 14.35 -4.45 7.39
CA ILE A 115 13.14 -5.13 7.93
C ILE A 115 12.62 -4.41 9.19
N ASN A 116 13.55 -3.94 10.04
CA ASN A 116 13.21 -3.23 11.27
C ASN A 116 12.49 -1.88 10.99
N SER A 117 12.97 -1.11 10.02
CA SER A 117 12.34 0.16 9.63
C SER A 117 10.91 -0.06 9.11
N ALA A 118 10.73 -1.07 8.25
CA ALA A 118 9.41 -1.43 7.75
C ALA A 118 8.47 -1.93 8.87
N LYS A 119 9.01 -2.70 9.83
CA LYS A 119 8.24 -3.14 11.00
C LYS A 119 7.78 -1.96 11.85
N LYS A 120 8.70 -1.07 12.25
CA LYS A 120 8.37 0.14 13.03
C LYS A 120 7.34 1.01 12.32
N TRP A 121 7.43 1.12 10.99
CA TRP A 121 6.46 1.86 10.19
C TRP A 121 5.08 1.21 10.20
N SER A 122 5.00 -0.11 10.07
CA SER A 122 3.74 -0.86 10.19
C SER A 122 3.12 -0.73 11.59
N ASP A 123 3.94 -0.78 12.63
CA ASP A 123 3.51 -0.61 14.03
C ASP A 123 2.94 0.80 14.25
N GLU A 124 3.57 1.84 13.68
CA GLU A 124 3.07 3.23 13.75
C GLU A 124 1.74 3.41 13.01
N ILE A 125 1.59 2.84 11.81
CA ILE A 125 0.33 2.86 11.08
C ILE A 125 -0.77 2.20 11.91
N LYS A 126 -0.49 1.02 12.46
CA LYS A 126 -1.44 0.30 13.31
C LYS A 126 -1.84 1.14 14.53
N ARG A 127 -0.88 1.71 15.23
CA ARG A 127 -1.13 2.56 16.42
C ARG A 127 -2.04 3.74 16.09
N LEU A 128 -1.80 4.44 14.97
CA LEU A 128 -2.61 5.57 14.53
C LEU A 128 -4.00 5.14 14.05
N ALA A 129 -4.09 4.01 13.35
CA ALA A 129 -5.36 3.46 12.89
C ALA A 129 -6.25 3.03 14.07
N ASP A 130 -5.68 2.33 15.07
CA ASP A 130 -6.38 1.87 16.27
C ASP A 130 -6.95 3.05 17.08
N ALA A 131 -6.27 4.21 17.08
CA ALA A 131 -6.73 5.44 17.73
C ALA A 131 -7.80 6.20 16.91
N SER A 132 -8.17 5.73 15.74
CA SER A 132 -9.09 6.39 14.81
C SER A 132 -10.43 5.67 14.69
N LEU A 133 -11.41 6.34 14.06
CA LEU A 133 -12.70 5.73 13.72
C LEU A 133 -12.63 4.74 12.55
N PHE A 134 -11.55 4.73 11.77
CA PHE A 134 -11.42 3.84 10.61
C PHE A 134 -11.55 2.35 10.97
N MET A 135 -11.05 1.96 12.14
CA MET A 135 -11.13 0.56 12.60
C MET A 135 -12.53 0.12 13.01
N LYS A 136 -13.44 1.06 13.29
CA LYS A 136 -14.84 0.78 13.67
C LYS A 136 -15.73 0.44 12.45
N ALA A 137 -15.29 0.74 11.24
CA ALA A 137 -16.04 0.41 10.03
C ALA A 137 -16.20 -1.11 9.88
N LYS A 138 -17.43 -1.58 9.60
CA LYS A 138 -17.72 -3.02 9.43
C LYS A 138 -16.98 -3.62 8.24
N ILE A 139 -16.99 -2.93 7.10
CA ILE A 139 -16.28 -3.31 5.86
C ILE A 139 -15.61 -2.06 5.31
N SER A 140 -14.32 -2.15 4.98
CA SER A 140 -13.58 -1.05 4.41
C SER A 140 -12.41 -1.56 3.56
N TRP A 141 -12.31 -1.09 2.32
CA TRP A 141 -11.18 -1.40 1.46
C TRP A 141 -9.83 -0.87 2.02
N TYR A 142 -9.84 0.12 2.92
CA TYR A 142 -8.66 0.56 3.67
C TYR A 142 -8.07 -0.55 4.56
N LYS A 143 -8.90 -1.52 4.99
CA LYS A 143 -8.48 -2.67 5.76
C LYS A 143 -8.31 -3.94 4.92
N GLY A 144 -8.61 -3.88 3.62
CA GLY A 144 -8.58 -5.03 2.73
C GLY A 144 -9.70 -6.05 2.99
N ASP A 145 -10.67 -5.76 3.86
CA ASP A 145 -11.74 -6.70 4.23
C ASP A 145 -12.91 -6.73 3.23
N ASN A 146 -12.81 -5.96 2.15
CA ASN A 146 -13.66 -6.08 0.97
C ASN A 146 -13.25 -7.24 0.04
N ILE A 147 -12.08 -7.84 0.25
CA ILE A 147 -11.56 -8.97 -0.55
C ILE A 147 -11.58 -10.24 0.31
N PRO A 148 -12.35 -11.30 -0.06
CA PRO A 148 -12.38 -12.55 0.67
C PRO A 148 -10.99 -13.19 0.82
N GLY A 149 -10.68 -13.67 2.03
CA GLY A 149 -9.39 -14.32 2.33
C GLY A 149 -8.19 -13.39 2.50
N LYS A 150 -8.32 -12.09 2.24
CA LYS A 150 -7.26 -11.12 2.46
C LYS A 150 -7.09 -10.80 3.95
N PRO A 151 -5.85 -10.66 4.45
CA PRO A 151 -5.62 -10.22 5.83
C PRO A 151 -6.20 -8.83 6.09
N LYS A 152 -6.91 -8.69 7.21
CA LYS A 152 -7.57 -7.44 7.62
C LYS A 152 -6.58 -6.54 8.35
N VAL A 153 -5.90 -5.68 7.62
CA VAL A 153 -4.94 -4.72 8.17
C VAL A 153 -5.18 -3.34 7.57
N PHE A 154 -5.08 -2.29 8.38
CA PHE A 154 -5.20 -0.94 7.86
C PHE A 154 -3.98 -0.62 6.99
N ILE A 155 -4.23 -0.22 5.75
CA ILE A 155 -3.18 -0.13 4.72
C ILE A 155 -2.62 1.30 4.58
N PRO A 156 -3.43 2.38 4.43
CA PRO A 156 -2.90 3.73 4.29
C PRO A 156 -2.25 4.25 5.59
N TYR A 157 -1.43 5.29 5.48
CA TYR A 157 -0.92 6.01 6.64
C TYR A 157 -1.95 7.07 7.11
N PRO A 158 -2.53 6.96 8.33
CA PRO A 158 -3.61 7.84 8.75
C PRO A 158 -3.13 9.10 9.50
N GLY A 159 -1.83 9.36 9.58
CA GLY A 159 -1.26 10.48 10.33
C GLY A 159 -1.28 11.84 9.62
N GLY A 160 -1.86 11.91 8.42
CA GLY A 160 -1.93 13.13 7.61
C GLY A 160 -0.64 13.45 6.84
N LEU A 161 -0.80 14.18 5.72
CA LEU A 161 0.29 14.50 4.81
C LEU A 161 1.39 15.39 5.43
N PRO A 162 1.10 16.43 6.23
CA PRO A 162 2.15 17.25 6.82
C PRO A 162 3.10 16.45 7.73
N ARG A 163 2.55 15.58 8.58
CA ARG A 163 3.35 14.70 9.45
C ARG A 163 4.15 13.70 8.62
N TYR A 164 3.54 13.08 7.62
CA TYR A 164 4.20 12.15 6.72
C TYR A 164 5.39 12.82 6.00
N ARG A 165 5.18 14.00 5.40
CA ARG A 165 6.23 14.79 4.74
C ARG A 165 7.39 15.09 5.70
N ASN A 166 7.09 15.49 6.93
CA ASN A 166 8.13 15.75 7.94
C ASN A 166 8.95 14.49 8.27
N ILE A 167 8.32 13.30 8.30
CA ILE A 167 9.03 12.03 8.51
C ILE A 167 9.94 11.73 7.30
N CYS A 168 9.42 11.85 6.09
CA CYS A 168 10.21 11.66 4.86
C CYS A 168 11.42 12.59 4.81
N ASN A 169 11.23 13.89 5.11
CA ASN A 169 12.31 14.88 5.15
C ASN A 169 13.35 14.57 6.23
N LYS A 170 12.95 14.05 7.39
CA LYS A 170 13.90 13.60 8.43
C LYS A 170 14.75 12.42 7.97
N VAL A 171 14.16 11.46 7.28
CA VAL A 171 14.89 10.32 6.72
C VAL A 171 15.93 10.78 5.72
N GLU A 172 15.59 11.70 4.83
CA GLU A 172 16.52 12.30 3.86
C GLU A 172 17.64 13.06 4.57
N LYS A 173 17.33 13.97 5.50
CA LYS A 173 18.31 14.72 6.29
C LYS A 173 19.26 13.82 7.08
N ASN A 174 18.79 12.68 7.54
CA ASN A 174 19.58 11.66 8.23
C ASN A 174 20.33 10.71 7.26
N GLN A 175 20.44 11.07 5.98
CA GLN A 175 21.16 10.30 4.98
C GLN A 175 20.67 8.85 4.87
N TYR A 176 19.36 8.64 4.93
CA TYR A 176 18.70 7.33 4.76
C TYR A 176 19.22 6.22 5.68
N LYS A 177 19.56 6.55 6.94
CA LYS A 177 20.10 5.57 7.94
C LYS A 177 19.21 4.36 8.19
N GLU A 178 17.93 4.46 7.90
CA GLU A 178 16.93 3.41 7.99
C GLU A 178 17.00 2.40 6.84
N PHE A 179 17.92 2.61 5.91
CA PHE A 179 18.09 1.81 4.70
C PHE A 179 19.44 1.07 4.67
N LEU A 180 19.47 -0.02 3.93
CA LEU A 180 20.70 -0.70 3.53
C LEU A 180 21.14 -0.12 2.19
N ILE A 181 22.29 0.53 2.17
CA ILE A 181 22.86 1.24 1.00
C ILE A 181 24.19 0.61 0.64
N LYS A 182 24.37 0.27 -0.64
CA LYS A 182 25.59 -0.35 -1.15
C LYS A 182 26.07 0.34 -2.44
#